data_6adf5a6a9071a3b9720121a414a9ba74
#
_entry.id   6adf5a6a9071a3b9720121a414a9ba74
#
_cell.length_a   1.000
_cell.length_b   1.000
_cell.length_c   1.000
_cell.angle_alpha   90.00
_cell.angle_beta   90.00
_cell.angle_gamma   90.00
#
_symmetry.space_group_name_H-M   'P 1'
#
loop_
_entity.id
_entity.type
_entity.pdbx_description
1 polymer ?
#
loop_
_entity_poly.entity_id
_entity_poly.type
_entity_poly.pdbx_seq_one_letter_code
_entity_poly.pdbx_strand_id
1 'polypeptide(L)'
;MSATPLAGFARNRVPHAALRRFLALDSVVTTANGLAYVAFSAPLGRLLGVGQVLLLELGILLTVYGVGVGWLASRRQPSVLPVKLVIETNYAWAALSLVSLALWFEPTTAGLLWIPMQALTVAGFAVLQQIALRAGSASQ
;
A
#
# COMPACT_ATOMS: atom_id res chain seq x y z
N MET A 1 -30.51 27.21 -6.11
CA MET A 1 -30.47 25.89 -6.74
C MET A 1 -29.23 25.66 -7.57
N SER A 2 -28.78 26.65 -8.32
CA SER A 2 -27.57 26.50 -9.14
C SER A 2 -26.31 26.23 -8.36
N ALA A 3 -26.21 26.66 -7.11
CA ALA A 3 -25.07 26.40 -6.25
C ALA A 3 -24.96 24.94 -5.80
N THR A 4 -26.09 24.21 -5.75
CA THR A 4 -26.13 22.84 -5.25
C THR A 4 -25.30 21.87 -6.08
N PRO A 5 -25.36 21.85 -7.42
CA PRO A 5 -24.52 20.97 -8.22
C PRO A 5 -23.02 21.24 -8.05
N LEU A 6 -22.63 22.50 -7.96
CA LEU A 6 -21.23 22.87 -7.74
C LEU A 6 -20.73 22.44 -6.37
N ALA A 7 -21.55 22.63 -5.34
CA ALA A 7 -21.21 22.23 -3.98
C ALA A 7 -21.06 20.71 -3.88
N GLY A 8 -21.98 19.94 -4.49
CA GLY A 8 -21.89 18.50 -4.52
C GLY A 8 -20.65 18.00 -5.27
N PHE A 9 -20.34 18.60 -6.39
CA PHE A 9 -19.16 18.28 -7.18
C PHE A 9 -17.87 18.55 -6.40
N ALA A 10 -17.80 19.69 -5.71
CA ALA A 10 -16.63 20.04 -4.90
C ALA A 10 -16.44 19.08 -3.73
N ARG A 11 -17.52 18.65 -3.07
CA ARG A 11 -17.44 17.65 -1.99
C ARG A 11 -16.92 16.32 -2.47
N ASN A 12 -17.35 15.86 -3.65
CA ASN A 12 -16.89 14.59 -4.23
C ASN A 12 -15.43 14.66 -4.66
N ARG A 13 -14.97 15.82 -5.12
CA ARG A 13 -13.58 16.02 -5.54
C ARG A 13 -12.58 15.86 -4.40
N VAL A 14 -12.87 16.45 -3.25
CA VAL A 14 -11.93 16.43 -2.11
C VAL A 14 -11.63 15.02 -1.63
N PRO A 15 -12.64 14.15 -1.37
CA PRO A 15 -12.35 12.76 -1.00
C PRO A 15 -11.63 11.99 -2.09
N HIS A 16 -11.99 12.17 -3.35
CA HIS A 16 -11.30 11.49 -4.47
C HIS A 16 -9.85 11.95 -4.59
N ALA A 17 -9.58 13.23 -4.39
CA ALA A 17 -8.22 13.75 -4.42
C ALA A 17 -7.37 13.17 -3.31
N ALA A 18 -7.90 13.09 -2.09
CA ALA A 18 -7.22 12.48 -0.96
C ALA A 18 -6.95 10.99 -1.20
N LEU A 19 -7.95 10.25 -1.68
CA LEU A 19 -7.81 8.83 -1.99
C LEU A 19 -6.72 8.61 -3.03
N ARG A 20 -6.70 9.40 -4.09
CA ARG A 20 -5.69 9.30 -5.14
C ARG A 20 -4.28 9.58 -4.60
N ARG A 21 -4.14 10.56 -3.71
CA ARG A 21 -2.85 10.85 -3.06
C ARG A 21 -2.35 9.67 -2.24
N PHE A 22 -3.22 9.07 -1.44
CA PHE A 22 -2.86 7.94 -0.60
C PHE A 22 -2.52 6.73 -1.46
N LEU A 23 -3.25 6.48 -2.54
CA LEU A 23 -2.92 5.42 -3.50
C LEU A 23 -1.60 5.71 -4.21
N ALA A 24 -1.34 6.95 -4.60
CA ALA A 24 -0.09 7.33 -5.26
C ALA A 24 1.11 7.16 -4.33
N LEU A 25 1.00 7.59 -3.08
CA LEU A 25 2.05 7.40 -2.08
C LEU A 25 2.31 5.92 -1.82
N ASP A 26 1.25 5.13 -1.67
CA ASP A 26 1.36 3.68 -1.53
C ASP A 26 2.09 3.07 -2.72
N SER A 27 1.70 3.45 -3.94
CA SER A 27 2.33 2.98 -5.17
C SER A 27 3.83 3.28 -5.19
N VAL A 28 4.22 4.52 -4.88
CA VAL A 28 5.62 4.94 -4.90
C VAL A 28 6.43 4.16 -3.88
N VAL A 29 5.95 4.08 -2.64
CA VAL A 29 6.65 3.38 -1.55
C VAL A 29 6.73 1.89 -1.87
N THR A 30 5.64 1.27 -2.28
CA THR A 30 5.59 -0.16 -2.57
C THR A 30 6.46 -0.53 -3.77
N THR A 31 6.39 0.24 -4.84
CA THR A 31 7.21 0.01 -6.04
C THR A 31 8.70 0.19 -5.73
N ALA A 32 9.07 1.26 -5.03
CA ALA A 32 10.45 1.50 -4.65
C ALA A 32 10.99 0.38 -3.77
N ASN A 33 10.20 -0.07 -2.80
CA ASN A 33 10.56 -1.18 -1.93
C ASN A 33 10.72 -2.48 -2.73
N GLY A 34 9.79 -2.75 -3.63
CA GLY A 34 9.86 -3.92 -4.51
C GLY A 34 11.10 -3.92 -5.40
N LEU A 35 11.42 -2.79 -6.01
CA LEU A 35 12.61 -2.64 -6.85
C LEU A 35 13.90 -2.83 -6.04
N ALA A 36 13.95 -2.30 -4.81
CA ALA A 36 15.09 -2.50 -3.92
C ALA A 36 15.27 -3.97 -3.58
N TYR A 37 14.20 -4.69 -3.31
CA TYR A 37 14.26 -6.13 -3.03
C TYR A 37 14.76 -6.92 -4.24
N VAL A 38 14.31 -6.57 -5.44
CA VAL A 38 14.79 -7.23 -6.67
C VAL A 38 16.26 -6.94 -6.92
N ALA A 39 16.65 -5.66 -6.86
CA ALA A 39 18.01 -5.23 -7.18
C ALA A 39 19.05 -5.69 -6.17
N PHE A 40 18.65 -5.77 -4.88
CA PHE A 40 19.56 -6.04 -3.76
C PHE A 40 19.11 -7.23 -2.92
N SER A 41 18.53 -8.25 -3.55
CA SER A 41 17.96 -9.41 -2.82
C SER A 41 18.99 -10.13 -1.95
N ALA A 42 20.22 -10.28 -2.43
CA ALA A 42 21.26 -10.97 -1.65
C ALA A 42 21.74 -10.14 -0.45
N PRO A 43 22.22 -8.88 -0.63
CA PRO A 43 22.67 -8.10 0.52
C PRO A 43 21.54 -7.74 1.47
N LEU A 44 20.35 -7.42 0.99
CA LEU A 44 19.21 -7.13 1.86
C LEU A 44 18.73 -8.38 2.58
N GLY A 45 18.74 -9.53 1.92
CA GLY A 45 18.37 -10.79 2.56
C GLY A 45 19.28 -11.09 3.75
N ARG A 46 20.58 -10.88 3.59
CA ARG A 46 21.55 -11.05 4.67
C ARG A 46 21.33 -10.02 5.78
N LEU A 47 21.08 -8.77 5.41
CA LEU A 47 20.87 -7.68 6.37
C LEU A 47 19.64 -7.94 7.24
N LEU A 48 18.54 -8.38 6.62
CA LEU A 48 17.24 -8.55 7.30
C LEU A 48 17.05 -9.93 7.91
N GLY A 49 17.88 -10.90 7.53
CA GLY A 49 17.68 -12.30 7.95
C GLY A 49 16.53 -12.96 7.22
N VAL A 50 16.31 -12.59 5.97
CA VAL A 50 15.28 -13.17 5.10
C VAL A 50 15.96 -13.86 3.92
N GLY A 51 15.42 -14.98 3.47
CA GLY A 51 15.98 -15.72 2.35
C GLY A 51 16.03 -14.88 1.07
N GLN A 52 17.13 -14.96 0.33
CA GLN A 52 17.33 -14.21 -0.90
C GLN A 52 16.25 -14.47 -1.93
N VAL A 53 15.91 -15.74 -2.15
CA VAL A 53 14.90 -16.13 -3.15
C VAL A 53 13.53 -15.58 -2.77
N LEU A 54 13.16 -15.71 -1.49
CA LEU A 54 11.88 -15.16 -1.00
C LEU A 54 11.85 -13.65 -1.19
N LEU A 55 12.93 -12.96 -0.87
CA LEU A 55 13.01 -11.51 -1.01
C LEU A 55 12.88 -11.08 -2.47
N LEU A 56 13.51 -11.82 -3.38
CA LEU A 56 13.39 -11.58 -4.82
C LEU A 56 11.94 -11.76 -5.29
N GLU A 57 11.28 -12.83 -4.87
CA GLU A 57 9.87 -13.09 -5.21
C GLU A 57 8.95 -12.02 -4.68
N LEU A 58 9.14 -11.62 -3.42
CA LEU A 58 8.38 -10.53 -2.81
C LEU A 58 8.63 -9.21 -3.54
N GLY A 59 9.86 -8.95 -3.96
CA GLY A 59 10.22 -7.76 -4.72
C GLY A 59 9.49 -7.68 -6.06
N ILE A 60 9.42 -8.80 -6.79
CA ILE A 60 8.67 -8.87 -8.04
C ILE A 60 7.18 -8.62 -7.79
N LEU A 61 6.62 -9.28 -6.80
CA LEU A 61 5.22 -9.13 -6.43
C LEU A 61 4.89 -7.69 -6.05
N LEU A 62 5.71 -7.08 -5.20
CA LEU A 62 5.52 -5.70 -4.74
C LEU A 62 5.63 -4.70 -5.90
N THR A 63 6.55 -4.93 -6.83
CA THR A 63 6.73 -4.06 -7.99
C THR A 63 5.49 -4.09 -8.88
N VAL A 64 5.00 -5.28 -9.21
CA VAL A 64 3.79 -5.45 -10.03
C VAL A 64 2.58 -4.85 -9.32
N TYR A 65 2.42 -5.15 -8.04
CA TYR A 65 1.32 -4.61 -7.24
C TYR A 65 1.40 -3.08 -7.15
N GLY A 66 2.58 -2.53 -6.85
CA GLY A 66 2.79 -1.09 -6.75
C GLY A 66 2.46 -0.35 -8.05
N VAL A 67 2.86 -0.89 -9.18
CA VAL A 67 2.51 -0.33 -10.50
C VAL A 67 1.00 -0.37 -10.71
N GLY A 68 0.34 -1.47 -10.34
CA GLY A 68 -1.11 -1.58 -10.43
C GLY A 68 -1.84 -0.55 -9.57
N VAL A 69 -1.37 -0.33 -8.36
CA VAL A 69 -1.92 0.71 -7.47
C VAL A 69 -1.70 2.11 -8.07
N GLY A 70 -0.55 2.35 -8.69
CA GLY A 70 -0.25 3.59 -9.38
C GLY A 70 -1.18 3.85 -10.56
N TRP A 71 -1.48 2.81 -11.33
CA TRP A 71 -2.46 2.90 -12.41
C TRP A 71 -3.83 3.30 -11.86
N LEU A 72 -4.25 2.67 -10.75
CA LEU A 72 -5.51 2.99 -10.10
C LEU A 72 -5.52 4.45 -9.62
N ALA A 73 -4.42 4.91 -9.03
CA ALA A 73 -4.26 6.29 -8.56
C ALA A 73 -4.34 7.31 -9.71
N SER A 74 -3.98 6.91 -10.94
CA SER A 74 -4.02 7.78 -12.11
C SER A 74 -5.43 8.06 -12.62
N ARG A 75 -6.41 7.27 -12.20
CA ARG A 75 -7.80 7.44 -12.61
C ARG A 75 -8.42 8.60 -11.85
N ARG A 76 -9.25 9.40 -12.52
CA ARG A 76 -9.93 10.53 -11.88
C ARG A 76 -10.84 10.09 -10.75
N GLN A 77 -11.55 9.01 -10.98
CA GLN A 77 -12.45 8.41 -10.00
C GLN A 77 -12.11 6.93 -9.90
N PRO A 78 -11.19 6.57 -9.00
CA PRO A 78 -10.84 5.16 -8.82
C PRO A 78 -12.07 4.34 -8.50
N SER A 79 -12.20 3.20 -9.17
CA SER A 79 -13.33 2.29 -8.96
C SER A 79 -13.31 1.74 -7.54
N VAL A 80 -14.48 1.61 -6.93
CA VAL A 80 -14.63 1.22 -5.52
C VAL A 80 -14.07 -0.19 -5.27
N LEU A 81 -14.39 -1.15 -6.13
CA LEU A 81 -13.95 -2.54 -5.91
C LEU A 81 -12.43 -2.70 -5.95
N PRO A 82 -11.71 -2.21 -6.96
CA PRO A 82 -10.25 -2.28 -6.93
C PRO A 82 -9.63 -1.56 -5.73
N VAL A 83 -10.18 -0.43 -5.29
CA VAL A 83 -9.70 0.30 -4.11
C VAL A 83 -9.88 -0.55 -2.86
N LYS A 84 -11.04 -1.19 -2.69
CA LYS A 84 -11.27 -2.10 -1.57
C LYS A 84 -10.29 -3.26 -1.57
N LEU A 85 -10.00 -3.81 -2.75
CA LEU A 85 -9.02 -4.89 -2.87
C LEU A 85 -7.61 -4.44 -2.44
N VAL A 86 -7.22 -3.21 -2.79
CA VAL A 86 -5.96 -2.63 -2.33
C VAL A 86 -5.94 -2.50 -0.82
N ILE A 87 -7.00 -1.97 -0.23
CA ILE A 87 -7.11 -1.80 1.22
C ILE A 87 -6.99 -3.16 1.93
N GLU A 88 -7.76 -4.14 1.50
CA GLU A 88 -7.75 -5.46 2.10
C GLU A 88 -6.39 -6.16 1.91
N THR A 89 -5.78 -6.03 0.74
CA THR A 89 -4.45 -6.57 0.46
C THR A 89 -3.41 -5.94 1.38
N ASN A 90 -3.48 -4.63 1.59
CA ASN A 90 -2.56 -3.93 2.50
C ASN A 90 -2.71 -4.42 3.94
N TYR A 91 -3.93 -4.58 4.43
CA TYR A 91 -4.16 -5.15 5.76
C TYR A 91 -3.66 -6.60 5.85
N ALA A 92 -3.94 -7.41 4.83
CA ALA A 92 -3.49 -8.80 4.80
C ALA A 92 -1.96 -8.89 4.79
N TRP A 93 -1.30 -8.03 4.00
CA TRP A 93 0.16 -7.97 3.95
C TRP A 93 0.74 -7.62 5.32
N ALA A 94 0.18 -6.61 5.99
CA ALA A 94 0.63 -6.20 7.32
C ALA A 94 0.47 -7.34 8.33
N ALA A 95 -0.69 -8.00 8.34
CA ALA A 95 -0.96 -9.13 9.23
C ALA A 95 -0.03 -10.30 8.95
N LEU A 96 0.14 -10.68 7.68
CA LEU A 96 1.02 -11.78 7.27
C LEU A 96 2.48 -11.48 7.62
N SER A 97 2.91 -10.24 7.46
CA SER A 97 4.27 -9.83 7.83
C SER A 97 4.54 -10.05 9.31
N LEU A 98 3.61 -9.65 10.17
CA LEU A 98 3.76 -9.82 11.62
C LEU A 98 3.65 -11.28 12.04
N VAL A 99 2.76 -12.05 11.44
CA VAL A 99 2.62 -13.48 11.70
C VAL A 99 3.89 -14.23 11.26
N SER A 100 4.42 -13.91 10.08
CA SER A 100 5.64 -14.53 9.57
C SER A 100 6.83 -14.23 10.46
N LEU A 101 6.93 -13.00 10.97
CA LEU A 101 7.97 -12.63 11.92
C LEU A 101 7.94 -13.48 13.17
N ALA A 102 6.74 -13.76 13.69
CA ALA A 102 6.55 -14.52 14.91
C ALA A 102 6.80 -16.04 14.72
N LEU A 103 6.46 -16.58 13.53
CA LEU A 103 6.39 -18.04 13.34
C LEU A 103 7.50 -18.61 12.46
N TRP A 104 7.98 -17.87 11.46
CA TRP A 104 8.82 -18.45 10.41
C TRP A 104 10.16 -17.79 10.21
N PHE A 105 10.30 -16.51 10.54
CA PHE A 105 11.55 -15.81 10.31
C PHE A 105 12.46 -15.86 11.52
N GLU A 106 13.76 -15.97 11.25
CA GLU A 106 14.81 -15.74 12.23
C GLU A 106 15.54 -14.44 11.87
N PRO A 107 14.89 -13.28 12.04
CA PRO A 107 15.42 -12.04 11.55
C PRO A 107 16.59 -11.55 12.38
N THR A 108 17.46 -10.79 11.72
CA THR A 108 18.47 -9.99 12.40
C THR A 108 17.79 -8.84 13.16
N THR A 109 18.59 -8.07 13.92
CA THR A 109 18.08 -6.84 14.55
C THR A 109 17.48 -5.89 13.51
N ALA A 110 18.13 -5.73 12.35
CA ALA A 110 17.61 -4.89 11.28
C ALA A 110 16.26 -5.40 10.78
N GLY A 111 16.10 -6.71 10.64
CA GLY A 111 14.83 -7.33 10.24
C GLY A 111 13.74 -7.15 11.29
N LEU A 112 14.08 -7.26 12.57
CA LEU A 112 13.15 -7.03 13.68
C LEU A 112 12.61 -5.60 13.70
N LEU A 113 13.38 -4.65 13.22
CA LEU A 113 12.96 -3.25 13.12
C LEU A 113 12.21 -2.99 11.81
N TRP A 114 12.72 -3.51 10.70
CA TRP A 114 12.17 -3.25 9.37
C TRP A 114 10.80 -3.89 9.16
N ILE A 115 10.66 -5.18 9.51
CA ILE A 115 9.43 -5.92 9.21
C ILE A 115 8.22 -5.31 9.92
N PRO A 116 8.25 -5.02 11.25
CA PRO A 116 7.13 -4.31 11.87
C PRO A 116 6.93 -2.90 11.34
N MET A 117 8.00 -2.17 11.05
CA MET A 117 7.90 -0.80 10.55
C MET A 117 7.18 -0.77 9.19
N GLN A 118 7.56 -1.63 8.26
CA GLN A 118 6.90 -1.68 6.96
C GLN A 118 5.45 -2.19 7.08
N ALA A 119 5.17 -3.12 7.99
CA ALA A 119 3.82 -3.59 8.25
C ALA A 119 2.93 -2.46 8.77
N LEU A 120 3.44 -1.66 9.71
CA LEU A 120 2.71 -0.49 10.23
C LEU A 120 2.50 0.57 9.16
N THR A 121 3.50 0.80 8.30
CA THR A 121 3.38 1.74 7.18
C THR A 121 2.28 1.31 6.20
N VAL A 122 2.26 0.04 5.83
CA VAL A 122 1.25 -0.50 4.92
C VAL A 122 -0.14 -0.45 5.56
N ALA A 123 -0.26 -0.82 6.84
CA ALA A 123 -1.52 -0.70 7.57
C ALA A 123 -1.99 0.76 7.66
N GLY A 124 -1.06 1.69 7.84
CA GLY A 124 -1.34 3.12 7.83
C GLY A 124 -1.94 3.59 6.50
N PHE A 125 -1.35 3.16 5.38
CA PHE A 125 -1.91 3.44 4.06
C PHE A 125 -3.33 2.87 3.92
N ALA A 126 -3.54 1.64 4.39
CA ALA A 126 -4.86 1.00 4.33
C ALA A 126 -5.91 1.80 5.10
N VAL A 127 -5.56 2.27 6.30
CA VAL A 127 -6.46 3.11 7.11
C VAL A 127 -6.79 4.41 6.41
N LEU A 128 -5.78 5.11 5.88
CA LEU A 128 -5.98 6.37 5.17
C LEU A 128 -6.82 6.19 3.91
N GLN A 129 -6.54 5.13 3.15
CA GLN A 129 -7.29 4.80 1.94
C GLN A 129 -8.75 4.48 2.29
N GLN A 130 -8.98 3.73 3.37
CA GLN A 130 -10.32 3.39 3.82
C GLN A 130 -11.11 4.62 4.27
N ILE A 131 -10.49 5.51 5.02
CA ILE A 131 -11.12 6.76 5.47
C ILE A 131 -11.50 7.60 4.24
N ALA A 132 -10.58 7.76 3.29
CA ALA A 132 -10.82 8.55 2.09
C ALA A 132 -11.92 7.93 1.21
N LEU A 133 -11.96 6.61 1.09
CA LEU A 133 -12.99 5.90 0.34
C LEU A 133 -14.37 6.10 0.98
N ARG A 134 -14.47 5.95 2.30
CA ARG A 134 -15.73 6.15 3.03
C ARG A 134 -16.22 7.59 2.93
N ALA A 135 -15.31 8.56 3.02
CA ALA A 135 -15.65 9.96 2.88
C ALA A 135 -16.20 10.26 1.47
N GLY A 136 -15.62 9.67 0.43
CA GLY A 136 -16.12 9.77 -0.94
C GLY A 136 -17.51 9.17 -1.09
N SER A 137 -17.76 8.01 -0.50
CA SER A 137 -19.08 7.37 -0.51
C SER A 137 -20.11 8.18 0.27
N ALA A 138 -19.73 8.71 1.43
CA ALA A 138 -20.62 9.51 2.27
C ALA A 138 -21.03 10.84 1.62
N SER A 139 -20.18 11.40 0.73
CA SER A 139 -20.46 12.65 0.05
C SER A 139 -21.34 12.49 -1.19
N GLN A 140 -21.62 11.25 -1.59
CA GLN A 140 -22.54 10.94 -2.68
C GLN A 140 -23.96 10.78 -2.12
#